data_6967fae069fdd6d3f34afde21b1f83c9
#
_entry.id   6967fae069fdd6d3f34afde21b1f83c9
#
_cell.length_a   1.000
_cell.length_b   1.000
_cell.length_c   1.000
_cell.angle_alpha   90.00
_cell.angle_beta   90.00
_cell.angle_gamma   90.00
#
_symmetry.space_group_name_H-M   'P 1'
#
loop_
_entity.id
_entity.type
_entity.pdbx_description
1 polymer ?
#
loop_
_entity_poly.entity_id
_entity_poly.type
_entity_poly.pdbx_seq_one_letter_code
_entity_poly.pdbx_strand_id
1 'polypeptide(L)' 'EFAKIPSKSHEDDIGYDLYSDGEYIIEPQKVVLVNLGIAIQLPKNVGGFVLPRSGLASKNLVAPINAPGIIDT' A
#
# COMPACT_ATOMS: atom_id res chain seq x y z
N GLU A 1 4.45 -0.02 -14.27
CA GLU A 1 5.48 0.34 -15.24
C GLU A 1 6.68 1.00 -14.58
N PHE A 2 6.43 1.88 -13.65
CA PHE A 2 7.51 2.54 -12.92
C PHE A 2 7.27 2.41 -11.44
N ALA A 3 8.26 1.87 -10.75
CA ALA A 3 8.25 1.84 -9.30
C ALA A 3 8.38 3.26 -8.75
N LYS A 4 7.66 3.56 -7.69
CA LYS A 4 7.74 4.83 -7.01
C LYS A 4 8.08 4.60 -5.55
N ILE A 5 8.98 5.43 -5.04
CA ILE A 5 9.34 5.37 -3.63
C ILE A 5 8.15 5.84 -2.79
N PRO A 6 7.83 5.14 -1.71
CA PRO A 6 6.75 5.59 -0.82
C PRO A 6 6.99 7.02 -0.34
N SER A 7 5.93 7.79 -0.27
CA SER A 7 6.03 9.19 0.10
C SER A 7 4.83 9.62 0.93
N LYS A 8 4.97 10.76 1.59
CA LYS A 8 3.88 11.38 2.32
C LYS A 8 3.35 12.57 1.55
N SER A 9 2.02 12.70 1.52
CA SER A 9 1.38 13.88 0.91
C SER A 9 1.63 15.13 1.74
N HIS A 10 1.66 14.98 3.06
CA HIS A 10 1.90 16.07 4.00
C HIS A 10 2.96 15.66 4.99
N GLU A 11 3.76 16.64 5.41
CA GLU A 11 4.86 16.38 6.32
C GLU A 11 4.42 15.73 7.62
N ASP A 12 3.26 16.10 8.11
CA ASP A 12 2.74 15.60 9.39
C ASP A 12 1.99 14.28 9.26
N ASP A 13 1.85 13.73 8.07
CA ASP A 13 1.21 12.43 7.91
C ASP A 13 2.03 11.34 8.58
N ILE A 14 1.35 10.41 9.24
CA ILE A 14 2.02 9.28 9.87
C ILE A 14 2.40 8.24 8.83
N GLY A 15 1.51 7.98 7.89
CA GLY A 15 1.70 6.93 6.90
C GLY A 15 2.37 7.41 5.63
N TYR A 16 3.06 6.48 4.98
CA TYR A 16 3.61 6.69 3.65
C TYR A 16 2.67 6.03 2.65
N ASP A 17 2.40 6.72 1.53
CA ASP A 17 1.61 6.14 0.46
C ASP A 17 2.45 5.17 -0.34
N LEU A 18 1.86 4.02 -0.66
CA LEU A 18 2.44 3.04 -1.57
C LEU A 18 1.77 3.18 -2.92
N TYR A 19 2.53 2.96 -3.97
CA TYR A 19 2.05 3.13 -5.34
C TYR A 19 2.19 1.83 -6.12
N SER A 20 1.16 1.50 -6.90
CA SER A 20 1.28 0.38 -7.83
C SER A 20 2.32 0.71 -8.90
N ASP A 21 2.94 -0.32 -9.46
CA ASP A 21 3.94 -0.14 -10.52
C ASP A 21 3.31 0.10 -11.90
N GLY A 22 2.00 0.10 -11.99
CA GLY A 22 1.30 0.31 -13.25
C GLY A 22 -0.20 0.31 -13.04
N GLU A 23 -0.94 0.15 -14.12
CA GLU A 23 -2.38 0.12 -14.08
C GLU A 23 -2.89 -1.30 -13.87
N TYR A 24 -3.92 -1.44 -13.05
CA TYR A 24 -4.57 -2.71 -12.79
C TYR A 24 -6.08 -2.53 -12.87
N ILE A 25 -6.75 -3.52 -13.42
CA ILE A 25 -8.21 -3.53 -13.45
C ILE A 25 -8.68 -4.52 -12.39
N ILE A 26 -9.47 -4.03 -11.44
CA ILE A 26 -10.05 -4.85 -10.38
C ILE A 26 -11.54 -4.94 -10.64
N GLU A 27 -11.98 -6.09 -11.10
CA GLU A 27 -13.41 -6.31 -11.33
C GLU A 27 -14.13 -6.49 -9.99
N PRO A 28 -15.44 -6.22 -9.93
CA PRO A 28 -16.19 -6.38 -8.70
C PRO A 28 -16.03 -7.78 -8.12
N GLN A 29 -15.82 -7.85 -6.81
CA GLN A 29 -15.68 -9.10 -6.05
C GLN A 29 -14.49 -9.95 -6.48
N LYS A 30 -13.50 -9.34 -7.12
CA LYS A 30 -12.28 -10.02 -7.54
C LYS A 30 -11.09 -9.48 -6.78
N VAL A 31 -10.06 -10.30 -6.67
CA VAL A 31 -8.81 -9.96 -6.02
C VAL A 31 -7.71 -9.93 -7.07
N VAL A 32 -6.90 -8.89 -7.04
CA VAL A 32 -5.77 -8.73 -7.95
C VAL A 32 -4.51 -8.55 -7.13
N LEU A 33 -3.46 -9.24 -7.50
CA LEU A 33 -2.15 -9.04 -6.90
C LEU A 33 -1.50 -7.84 -7.58
N VAL A 34 -1.31 -6.77 -6.82
CA VAL A 34 -0.72 -5.54 -7.33
C VAL A 34 0.73 -5.48 -6.91
N ASN A 35 1.61 -5.31 -7.89
CA ASN A 35 3.03 -5.17 -7.62
C ASN A 35 3.38 -3.70 -7.41
N LEU A 36 4.34 -3.44 -6.56
CA LEU A 36 4.81 -2.09 -6.27
C LEU A 36 6.16 -1.81 -6.92
N GLY A 37 6.90 -2.86 -7.28
CA GLY A 37 8.21 -2.70 -7.90
C GLY A 37 9.29 -2.22 -6.94
N ILE A 38 9.04 -2.32 -5.62
CA ILE A 38 10.00 -1.88 -4.61
C ILE A 38 10.19 -2.98 -3.57
N ALA A 39 11.26 -2.84 -2.80
CA ALA A 39 11.50 -3.64 -1.61
C ALA A 39 11.73 -2.67 -0.44
N ILE A 40 11.31 -3.08 0.74
CA ILE A 40 11.42 -2.24 1.93
C ILE A 40 12.24 -3.01 2.96
N GLN A 41 13.26 -2.35 3.50
CA GLN A 41 14.02 -2.85 4.61
C GLN A 41 13.83 -1.90 5.78
N LEU A 42 13.30 -2.41 6.88
CA LEU A 42 13.06 -1.60 8.06
C LEU A 42 14.25 -1.68 9.00
N PRO A 43 14.50 -0.60 9.77
CA PRO A 43 15.53 -0.63 10.79
C PRO A 43 15.24 -1.70 11.85
N LYS A 44 16.27 -2.13 12.55
CA LYS A 44 16.12 -3.08 13.65
C LYS A 44 15.13 -2.53 14.67
N ASN A 45 14.28 -3.40 15.19
CA ASN A 45 13.25 -3.07 16.19
C ASN A 45 12.16 -2.13 15.67
N VAL A 46 11.98 -2.06 14.35
CA VAL A 46 10.90 -1.31 13.72
C VAL A 46 10.09 -2.27 12.87
N GLY A 47 8.77 -2.26 13.06
CA GLY A 47 7.87 -2.99 12.21
C GLY A 47 7.05 -2.05 11.36
N GLY A 48 6.44 -2.57 10.30
CA GLY A 48 5.55 -1.79 9.45
C GLY A 48 4.18 -2.41 9.37
N PHE A 49 3.17 -1.58 9.18
CA PHE A 49 1.81 -2.03 8.90
C PHE A 49 1.37 -1.48 7.56
N VAL A 50 0.82 -2.36 6.73
CA VAL A 50 0.19 -1.98 5.47
C VAL A 50 -1.30 -1.88 5.71
N LEU A 51 -1.84 -0.69 5.53
CA LEU A 51 -3.22 -0.38 5.85
C LEU A 51 -3.99 0.08 4.61
N PRO A 52 -5.32 -0.07 4.60
CA PRO A 52 -6.14 0.47 3.52
C PRO A 52 -6.05 2.00 3.48
N ARG A 53 -6.26 2.55 2.31
CA ARG A 53 -6.47 3.99 2.19
C ARG A 53 -7.93 4.29 2.44
N SER A 54 -8.18 5.29 3.29
CA SER A 54 -9.55 5.57 3.73
C SER A 54 -10.49 5.89 2.57
N GLY A 55 -10.10 6.78 1.68
CA GLY A 55 -10.95 7.15 0.55
C GLY A 55 -11.19 6.02 -0.42
N LEU A 56 -10.15 5.26 -0.74
CA LEU A 56 -10.28 4.14 -1.65
C LEU A 56 -11.16 3.04 -1.05
N ALA A 57 -11.01 2.76 0.24
CA ALA A 57 -11.82 1.77 0.91
C ALA A 57 -13.27 2.21 1.08
N SER A 58 -13.50 3.47 1.52
CA SER A 58 -14.85 3.93 1.83
C SER A 58 -15.68 4.28 0.60
N LYS A 59 -15.04 4.81 -0.44
CA LYS A 59 -15.76 5.25 -1.64
C LYS A 59 -15.80 4.20 -2.72
N ASN A 60 -14.73 3.45 -2.89
CA ASN A 60 -14.59 2.50 -3.98
C ASN A 60 -14.62 1.05 -3.52
N LEU A 61 -14.67 0.80 -2.20
CA LEU A 61 -14.69 -0.53 -1.62
C LEU A 61 -13.47 -1.35 -2.05
N VAL A 62 -12.32 -0.69 -2.18
CA VAL A 62 -11.06 -1.35 -2.55
C VAL A 62 -10.10 -1.26 -1.37
N ALA A 63 -9.59 -2.39 -0.94
CA ALA A 63 -8.68 -2.47 0.19
C ALA A 63 -7.82 -3.72 0.09
N PRO A 64 -6.64 -3.74 0.74
CA PRO A 64 -5.86 -4.96 0.84
C PRO A 64 -6.65 -6.04 1.58
N ILE A 65 -6.69 -7.23 1.00
CA ILE A 65 -7.47 -8.32 1.57
C ILE A 65 -6.88 -8.83 2.90
N ASN A 66 -5.59 -8.66 3.08
CA ASN A 66 -4.89 -9.11 4.28
C ASN A 66 -4.60 -7.98 5.27
N ALA A 67 -5.31 -6.86 5.16
CA ALA A 67 -5.06 -5.72 6.05
C ALA A 67 -5.46 -6.05 7.49
N PRO A 68 -4.66 -5.63 8.50
CA PRO A 68 -3.36 -5.00 8.31
C PRO A 68 -2.29 -6.02 7.92
N GLY A 69 -1.48 -5.70 6.93
CA GLY A 69 -0.31 -6.48 6.59
C GLY A 69 0.86 -6.09 7.50
N ILE A 70 1.68 -7.05 7.86
CA ILE A 70 2.80 -6.80 8.77
C ILE A 70 4.12 -6.99 8.03
N ILE A 71 5.00 -6.01 8.16
CA ILE A 71 6.35 -6.07 7.61
C ILE A 71 7.32 -6.19 8.78
N ASP A 72 8.07 -7.26 8.79
CA ASP A 72 9.11 -7.48 9.79
C ASP A 72 10.43 -6.85 9.34
N THR A 73 11.37 -6.75 10.29
CA THR A 73 12.69 -6.22 9.98
C THR A 73 13.51 -7.13 9.08
#